data_22b44c7fc1b1b566a744f9a2a256c660
#
_entry.id   22b44c7fc1b1b566a744f9a2a256c660
#
_cell.length_a   1.000
_cell.length_b   1.000
_cell.length_c   1.000
_cell.angle_alpha   90.00
_cell.angle_beta   90.00
_cell.angle_gamma   90.00
#
_symmetry.space_group_name_H-M   'P 1'
#
loop_
_entity.id
_entity.type
_entity.pdbx_description
1 polymer ?
#
loop_
_entity_poly.entity_id
_entity_poly.type
_entity_poly.pdbx_seq_one_letter_code
_entity_poly.pdbx_strand_id
1 'polypeptide(L)'
;MQRNILEYLEETVIQFPNKAAYVSEEIELTFQQVYDHTRSIGTFLSKKGLDKEPVVVFMGKDPRTIECYMGTVYSGCYYVPIDEEMPKHRVELIFESLQPKAIICDKKTKDLVHEFSFQGEIFEYETMIQETENTELLQKIRRKQIDTDPIYIVFTSGSTGTPKGVIACHRSVIDYIDQLSKILEVDEHTVFGNQTPLYVDASLKEVYSTMKKGATTYLIPKSLFMFPVKLVEYMNQYKINTVCWVVSALTMISAFKTFDTVIPKYLHTIAFGSEVFPIKQFNLWRNVLPESKFINLYGPTETTGMCCYYKVDREFLEEEVIPIGIPFENTDILLLTEENKEASMGEVGELCVRGTSLTHGYYRNPQKTN
;
A
#
# COMPACT_ATOMS: atom_id res chain seq x y z
N MET A 1 8.38 8.84 -18.90
CA MET A 1 8.44 7.75 -17.87
C MET A 1 8.93 8.38 -16.58
N GLN A 2 8.12 8.31 -15.52
CA GLN A 2 8.49 8.83 -14.20
C GLN A 2 9.70 8.06 -13.64
N ARG A 3 10.54 8.78 -12.89
CA ARG A 3 11.73 8.22 -12.21
C ARG A 3 11.65 8.31 -10.70
N ASN A 4 10.72 9.11 -10.21
CA ASN A 4 10.50 9.31 -8.79
C ASN A 4 9.00 9.26 -8.51
N ILE A 5 8.60 8.56 -7.45
CA ILE A 5 7.18 8.36 -7.12
C ILE A 5 6.46 9.68 -6.82
N LEU A 6 7.18 10.69 -6.36
CA LEU A 6 6.63 12.01 -6.06
C LEU A 6 6.10 12.75 -7.29
N GLU A 7 6.59 12.38 -8.50
CA GLU A 7 6.11 12.93 -9.77
C GLU A 7 4.60 12.67 -9.96
N TYR A 8 4.07 11.58 -9.41
CA TYR A 8 2.63 11.31 -9.43
C TYR A 8 1.84 12.44 -8.76
N LEU A 9 2.21 12.80 -7.54
CA LEU A 9 1.55 13.89 -6.80
C LEU A 9 1.79 15.24 -7.47
N GLU A 10 3.01 15.50 -7.94
CA GLU A 10 3.42 16.75 -8.59
C GLU A 10 2.65 17.00 -9.90
N GLU A 11 2.39 15.95 -10.69
CA GLU A 11 1.62 16.04 -11.93
C GLU A 11 0.10 16.17 -11.64
N THR A 12 -0.39 15.44 -10.64
CA THR A 12 -1.83 15.37 -10.33
C THR A 12 -2.33 16.62 -9.63
N VAL A 13 -1.55 17.24 -8.75
CA VAL A 13 -1.95 18.47 -8.06
C VAL A 13 -2.20 19.63 -9.02
N ILE A 14 -1.50 19.68 -10.15
CA ILE A 14 -1.71 20.70 -11.19
C ILE A 14 -3.10 20.57 -11.81
N GLN A 15 -3.61 19.35 -11.95
CA GLN A 15 -4.88 19.07 -12.61
C GLN A 15 -6.07 19.12 -11.62
N PHE A 16 -5.86 18.65 -10.38
CA PHE A 16 -6.93 18.43 -9.41
C PHE A 16 -6.60 19.01 -8.02
N PRO A 17 -6.13 20.26 -7.87
CA PRO A 17 -5.63 20.80 -6.59
C PRO A 17 -6.66 20.72 -5.46
N ASN A 18 -7.91 21.02 -5.76
CA ASN A 18 -8.99 21.13 -4.76
C ASN A 18 -9.80 19.83 -4.58
N LYS A 19 -9.44 18.77 -5.30
CA LYS A 19 -10.12 17.49 -5.18
C LYS A 19 -9.63 16.74 -3.94
N ALA A 20 -10.55 16.06 -3.23
CA ALA A 20 -10.19 15.16 -2.14
C ALA A 20 -9.29 14.02 -2.65
N ALA A 21 -8.13 13.86 -2.04
CA ALA A 21 -7.20 12.77 -2.29
C ALA A 21 -7.41 11.63 -1.28
N TYR A 22 -7.33 11.95 0.01
CA TYR A 22 -7.47 10.98 1.09
C TYR A 22 -8.48 11.46 2.12
N VAL A 23 -9.38 10.57 2.50
CA VAL A 23 -10.50 10.88 3.39
C VAL A 23 -10.59 9.84 4.51
N SER A 24 -10.71 10.28 5.75
CA SER A 24 -11.11 9.48 6.91
C SER A 24 -12.40 10.03 7.50
N GLU A 25 -12.88 9.49 8.63
CA GLU A 25 -14.05 10.05 9.32
C GLU A 25 -13.79 11.45 9.89
N GLU A 26 -12.53 11.76 10.24
CA GLU A 26 -12.16 12.99 10.90
C GLU A 26 -11.52 14.02 9.95
N ILE A 27 -10.92 13.57 8.87
CA ILE A 27 -10.03 14.40 8.03
C ILE A 27 -10.29 14.13 6.56
N GLU A 28 -10.41 15.18 5.79
CA GLU A 28 -10.35 15.18 4.34
C GLU A 28 -9.17 16.04 3.89
N LEU A 29 -8.28 15.47 3.08
CA LEU A 29 -7.15 16.17 2.49
C LEU A 29 -7.31 16.27 0.98
N THR A 30 -7.19 17.48 0.45
CA THR A 30 -7.12 17.73 -1.00
C THR A 30 -5.71 17.43 -1.52
N PHE A 31 -5.56 17.25 -2.84
CA PHE A 31 -4.24 17.09 -3.47
C PHE A 31 -3.31 18.26 -3.15
N GLN A 32 -3.84 19.50 -3.10
CA GLN A 32 -3.03 20.66 -2.76
C GLN A 32 -2.51 20.59 -1.32
N GLN A 33 -3.37 20.24 -0.37
CA GLN A 33 -2.94 20.09 1.03
C GLN A 33 -1.89 19.00 1.19
N VAL A 34 -2.11 17.82 0.57
CA VAL A 34 -1.11 16.74 0.57
C VAL A 34 0.22 17.21 -0.02
N TYR A 35 0.17 17.94 -1.15
CA TYR A 35 1.37 18.49 -1.79
C TYR A 35 2.12 19.47 -0.89
N ASP A 36 1.42 20.44 -0.30
CA ASP A 36 2.03 21.49 0.54
C ASP A 36 2.61 20.88 1.82
N HIS A 37 1.85 20.05 2.53
CA HIS A 37 2.29 19.43 3.77
C HIS A 37 3.47 18.50 3.56
N THR A 38 3.47 17.68 2.50
CA THR A 38 4.59 16.76 2.24
C THR A 38 5.89 17.50 1.94
N ARG A 39 5.83 18.66 1.31
CA ARG A 39 7.00 19.50 1.03
C ARG A 39 7.50 20.23 2.28
N SER A 40 6.58 20.64 3.16
CA SER A 40 6.95 21.16 4.49
C SER A 40 7.65 20.09 5.33
N ILE A 41 7.09 18.89 5.42
CA ILE A 41 7.69 17.75 6.12
C ILE A 41 9.06 17.42 5.51
N GLY A 42 9.15 17.33 4.19
CA GLY A 42 10.41 17.08 3.47
C GLY A 42 11.47 18.12 3.78
N THR A 43 11.11 19.40 3.82
CA THR A 43 11.99 20.51 4.18
C THR A 43 12.48 20.38 5.62
N PHE A 44 11.57 20.12 6.56
CA PHE A 44 11.88 19.93 7.96
C PHE A 44 12.91 18.81 8.17
N LEU A 45 12.64 17.62 7.63
CA LEU A 45 13.52 16.45 7.76
C LEU A 45 14.89 16.69 7.11
N SER A 46 14.92 17.36 5.96
CA SER A 46 16.18 17.69 5.27
C SER A 46 17.09 18.59 6.09
N LYS A 47 16.53 19.51 6.91
CA LYS A 47 17.29 20.38 7.82
C LYS A 47 17.90 19.64 9.01
N LYS A 48 17.45 18.39 9.28
CA LYS A 48 17.96 17.55 10.36
C LYS A 48 19.21 16.74 9.99
N GLY A 49 19.66 16.87 8.76
CA GLY A 49 20.88 16.19 8.28
C GLY A 49 20.71 14.68 8.05
N LEU A 50 19.47 14.21 7.95
CA LEU A 50 19.17 12.84 7.52
C LEU A 50 19.39 12.74 6.01
N ASP A 51 20.16 11.76 5.57
CA ASP A 51 20.44 11.51 4.15
C ASP A 51 20.37 10.01 3.88
N LYS A 52 19.42 9.59 3.06
CA LYS A 52 19.16 8.18 2.69
C LYS A 52 19.04 7.24 3.91
N GLU A 53 18.40 7.71 4.96
CA GLU A 53 18.19 6.96 6.19
C GLU A 53 16.74 6.47 6.32
N PRO A 54 16.50 5.34 7.01
CA PRO A 54 15.14 4.92 7.37
C PRO A 54 14.55 5.84 8.43
N VAL A 55 13.37 6.37 8.17
CA VAL A 55 12.58 7.16 9.12
C VAL A 55 11.33 6.39 9.48
N VAL A 56 11.16 6.05 10.75
CA VAL A 56 9.96 5.38 11.22
C VAL A 56 8.79 6.35 11.22
N VAL A 57 7.65 5.94 10.66
CA VAL A 57 6.39 6.65 10.79
C VAL A 57 5.49 5.81 11.68
N PHE A 58 5.39 6.22 12.96
CA PHE A 58 4.61 5.54 14.00
C PHE A 58 3.28 6.26 14.19
N MET A 59 2.34 5.96 13.33
CA MET A 59 1.02 6.58 13.27
C MET A 59 -0.03 5.57 12.82
N GLY A 60 -1.30 5.84 13.15
CA GLY A 60 -2.43 5.01 12.78
C GLY A 60 -2.84 5.14 11.29
N LYS A 61 -3.99 4.54 10.96
CA LYS A 61 -4.58 4.60 9.63
C LYS A 61 -5.28 5.94 9.40
N ASP A 62 -4.52 6.93 8.97
CA ASP A 62 -4.94 8.33 8.85
C ASP A 62 -4.35 8.97 7.58
N PRO A 63 -5.03 9.91 6.90
CA PRO A 63 -4.48 10.66 5.77
C PRO A 63 -3.13 11.33 6.05
N ARG A 64 -2.90 11.86 7.26
CA ARG A 64 -1.64 12.48 7.70
C ARG A 64 -0.46 11.51 7.68
N THR A 65 -0.71 10.21 7.90
CA THR A 65 0.30 9.16 7.82
C THR A 65 0.86 9.06 6.39
N ILE A 66 0.00 9.22 5.38
CA ILE A 66 0.41 9.22 3.97
C ILE A 66 1.26 10.46 3.65
N GLU A 67 0.91 11.62 4.24
CA GLU A 67 1.72 12.82 4.11
C GLU A 67 3.12 12.64 4.71
N CYS A 68 3.23 11.97 5.87
CA CYS A 68 4.51 11.63 6.48
C CYS A 68 5.34 10.69 5.59
N TYR A 69 4.73 9.71 4.92
CA TYR A 69 5.44 8.85 3.97
C TYR A 69 6.04 9.67 2.83
N MET A 70 5.23 10.48 2.17
CA MET A 70 5.67 11.27 1.02
C MET A 70 6.66 12.37 1.43
N GLY A 71 6.44 13.01 2.57
CA GLY A 71 7.38 13.99 3.13
C GLY A 71 8.74 13.40 3.44
N THR A 72 8.78 12.16 3.94
CA THR A 72 10.03 11.42 4.13
C THR A 72 10.74 11.19 2.79
N VAL A 73 10.00 10.81 1.74
CA VAL A 73 10.58 10.63 0.40
C VAL A 73 11.07 11.96 -0.19
N TYR A 74 10.39 13.08 0.05
CA TYR A 74 10.86 14.42 -0.35
C TYR A 74 12.19 14.80 0.29
N SER A 75 12.46 14.35 1.51
CA SER A 75 13.73 14.60 2.20
C SER A 75 14.91 13.76 1.67
N GLY A 76 14.65 12.83 0.75
CA GLY A 76 15.66 11.86 0.27
C GLY A 76 15.82 10.63 1.16
N CYS A 77 15.04 10.54 2.23
CA CYS A 77 14.95 9.38 3.12
C CYS A 77 13.87 8.40 2.64
N TYR A 78 13.73 7.28 3.32
CA TYR A 78 12.69 6.29 3.05
C TYR A 78 11.92 5.95 4.32
N TYR A 79 10.59 5.77 4.20
CA TYR A 79 9.74 5.57 5.36
C TYR A 79 9.67 4.11 5.80
N VAL A 80 9.48 3.91 7.09
CA VAL A 80 9.24 2.61 7.70
C VAL A 80 7.91 2.69 8.46
N PRO A 81 6.83 2.15 7.89
CA PRO A 81 5.50 2.28 8.48
C PRO A 81 5.34 1.33 9.66
N ILE A 82 4.93 1.86 10.81
CA ILE A 82 4.60 1.09 12.01
C ILE A 82 3.28 1.61 12.55
N ASP A 83 2.33 0.70 12.74
CA ASP A 83 1.00 1.00 13.27
C ASP A 83 1.03 1.15 14.79
N GLU A 84 0.24 2.08 15.32
CA GLU A 84 0.12 2.35 16.77
C GLU A 84 -0.45 1.17 17.56
N GLU A 85 -1.23 0.30 16.91
CA GLU A 85 -1.78 -0.92 17.52
C GLU A 85 -0.80 -2.11 17.46
N MET A 86 0.39 -1.94 16.86
CA MET A 86 1.37 -3.02 16.77
C MET A 86 1.90 -3.38 18.16
N PRO A 87 1.94 -4.67 18.53
CA PRO A 87 2.44 -5.09 19.84
C PRO A 87 3.85 -4.54 20.12
N LYS A 88 4.06 -3.96 21.30
CA LYS A 88 5.32 -3.34 21.74
C LYS A 88 6.54 -4.22 21.45
N HIS A 89 6.48 -5.49 21.83
CA HIS A 89 7.58 -6.44 21.57
C HIS A 89 7.94 -6.52 20.07
N ARG A 90 6.95 -6.49 19.17
CA ARG A 90 7.21 -6.51 17.73
C ARG A 90 7.89 -5.22 17.25
N VAL A 91 7.47 -4.07 17.79
CA VAL A 91 8.10 -2.77 17.48
C VAL A 91 9.56 -2.78 17.94
N GLU A 92 9.85 -3.29 19.15
CA GLU A 92 11.21 -3.40 19.67
C GLU A 92 12.11 -4.29 18.80
N LEU A 93 11.60 -5.45 18.34
CA LEU A 93 12.34 -6.31 17.40
C LEU A 93 12.61 -5.61 16.05
N ILE A 94 11.68 -4.79 15.57
CA ILE A 94 11.88 -3.98 14.37
C ILE A 94 12.98 -2.93 14.63
N PHE A 95 12.95 -2.25 15.77
CA PHE A 95 13.96 -1.25 16.12
C PHE A 95 15.36 -1.85 16.29
N GLU A 96 15.48 -3.04 16.88
CA GLU A 96 16.73 -3.78 16.97
C GLU A 96 17.34 -4.06 15.58
N SER A 97 16.50 -4.49 14.62
CA SER A 97 16.93 -4.77 13.26
C SER A 97 17.20 -3.50 12.46
N LEU A 98 16.34 -2.50 12.57
CA LEU A 98 16.36 -1.27 11.80
C LEU A 98 17.40 -0.29 12.30
N GLN A 99 17.53 -0.13 13.63
CA GLN A 99 18.32 0.90 14.30
C GLN A 99 17.99 2.30 13.77
N PRO A 100 16.73 2.73 13.87
CA PRO A 100 16.29 3.99 13.28
C PRO A 100 16.93 5.18 14.01
N LYS A 101 17.19 6.26 13.26
CA LYS A 101 17.69 7.53 13.81
C LYS A 101 16.57 8.50 14.12
N ALA A 102 15.41 8.34 13.50
CA ALA A 102 14.28 9.23 13.63
C ALA A 102 12.95 8.48 13.62
N ILE A 103 12.01 8.99 14.42
CA ILE A 103 10.61 8.56 14.45
C ILE A 103 9.73 9.80 14.22
N ILE A 104 8.76 9.67 13.32
CA ILE A 104 7.66 10.62 13.15
C ILE A 104 6.45 10.04 13.90
N CYS A 105 5.80 10.87 14.69
CA CYS A 105 4.56 10.56 15.38
C CYS A 105 3.59 11.75 15.29
N ASP A 106 2.36 11.58 15.74
CA ASP A 106 1.41 12.65 15.96
C ASP A 106 1.08 12.80 17.46
N LYS A 107 0.19 13.74 17.78
CA LYS A 107 -0.24 13.97 19.18
C LYS A 107 -0.89 12.73 19.81
N LYS A 108 -1.50 11.84 19.01
CA LYS A 108 -2.15 10.62 19.52
C LYS A 108 -1.11 9.54 19.89
N THR A 109 -0.03 9.47 19.14
CA THR A 109 0.98 8.39 19.26
C THR A 109 2.24 8.80 20.00
N LYS A 110 2.45 10.10 20.26
CA LYS A 110 3.65 10.65 20.91
C LYS A 110 3.98 9.95 22.24
N ASP A 111 2.99 9.80 23.12
CA ASP A 111 3.22 9.20 24.44
C ASP A 111 3.61 7.73 24.32
N LEU A 112 3.06 7.01 23.33
CA LEU A 112 3.40 5.61 23.08
C LEU A 112 4.85 5.46 22.58
N VAL A 113 5.35 6.40 21.76
CA VAL A 113 6.74 6.37 21.31
C VAL A 113 7.73 6.42 22.49
N HIS A 114 7.41 7.18 23.54
CA HIS A 114 8.25 7.28 24.73
C HIS A 114 8.29 5.98 25.58
N GLU A 115 7.40 5.01 25.31
CA GLU A 115 7.44 3.70 25.96
C GLU A 115 8.50 2.76 25.35
N PHE A 116 9.04 3.09 24.17
CA PHE A 116 10.06 2.28 23.50
C PHE A 116 11.47 2.68 23.92
N SER A 117 12.41 1.73 23.89
CA SER A 117 13.83 1.98 24.11
C SER A 117 14.45 2.61 22.86
N PHE A 118 14.09 3.86 22.55
CA PHE A 118 14.56 4.59 21.39
C PHE A 118 15.51 5.74 21.78
N GLN A 119 16.61 5.90 21.06
CA GLN A 119 17.67 6.88 21.34
C GLN A 119 17.84 7.95 20.25
N GLY A 120 16.99 7.95 19.23
CA GLY A 120 17.04 8.92 18.12
C GLY A 120 16.16 10.15 18.34
N GLU A 121 15.94 10.92 17.28
CA GLU A 121 15.06 12.09 17.30
C GLU A 121 13.60 11.69 17.09
N ILE A 122 12.71 12.35 17.83
CA ILE A 122 11.25 12.19 17.67
C ILE A 122 10.69 13.49 17.12
N PHE A 123 9.96 13.39 16.01
CA PHE A 123 9.36 14.52 15.32
C PHE A 123 7.83 14.40 15.33
N GLU A 124 7.16 15.48 15.70
CA GLU A 124 5.70 15.55 15.69
C GLU A 124 5.20 16.09 14.36
N TYR A 125 4.25 15.39 13.74
CA TYR A 125 3.61 15.78 12.49
C TYR A 125 3.14 17.24 12.52
N GLU A 126 2.46 17.67 13.61
CA GLU A 126 1.92 19.00 13.75
C GLU A 126 2.98 20.12 13.76
N THR A 127 4.20 19.77 14.14
CA THR A 127 5.34 20.69 14.07
C THR A 127 5.92 20.72 12.65
N MET A 128 6.04 19.56 12.02
CA MET A 128 6.67 19.46 10.71
C MET A 128 5.90 20.17 9.60
N ILE A 129 4.57 20.11 9.63
CA ILE A 129 3.71 20.81 8.63
C ILE A 129 3.73 22.34 8.75
N GLN A 130 4.25 22.90 9.86
CA GLN A 130 4.43 24.35 10.01
C GLN A 130 5.75 24.85 9.42
N GLU A 131 6.63 23.95 8.99
CA GLU A 131 7.88 24.32 8.37
C GLU A 131 7.64 25.03 7.05
N THR A 132 8.28 26.18 6.86
CA THR A 132 8.22 26.88 5.57
C THR A 132 8.98 26.09 4.51
N GLU A 133 8.29 25.77 3.43
CA GLU A 133 8.87 25.04 2.30
C GLU A 133 10.15 25.72 1.79
N ASN A 134 11.17 24.91 1.52
CA ASN A 134 12.39 25.34 0.85
C ASN A 134 12.55 24.58 -0.46
N THR A 135 11.96 25.12 -1.52
CA THR A 135 11.96 24.55 -2.87
C THR A 135 13.37 24.27 -3.38
N GLU A 136 14.34 25.18 -3.13
CA GLU A 136 15.72 25.02 -3.61
C GLU A 136 16.41 23.81 -2.94
N LEU A 137 16.22 23.65 -1.63
CA LEU A 137 16.72 22.51 -0.87
C LEU A 137 16.13 21.19 -1.40
N LEU A 138 14.81 21.12 -1.55
CA LEU A 138 14.13 19.92 -2.06
C LEU A 138 14.56 19.58 -3.49
N GLN A 139 14.75 20.57 -4.36
CA GLN A 139 15.28 20.35 -5.70
C GLN A 139 16.72 19.84 -5.70
N LYS A 140 17.56 20.35 -4.78
CA LYS A 140 18.95 19.87 -4.63
C LYS A 140 18.98 18.39 -4.21
N ILE A 141 18.07 17.98 -3.33
CA ILE A 141 17.91 16.57 -2.92
C ILE A 141 17.42 15.75 -4.10
N ARG A 142 16.36 16.19 -4.78
CA ARG A 142 15.77 15.51 -5.94
C ARG A 142 16.80 15.20 -7.03
N ARG A 143 17.72 16.12 -7.29
CA ARG A 143 18.78 15.91 -8.31
C ARG A 143 19.75 14.79 -7.96
N LYS A 144 19.85 14.39 -6.69
CA LYS A 144 20.70 13.29 -6.23
C LYS A 144 19.97 11.95 -6.14
N GLN A 145 18.64 11.98 -6.17
CA GLN A 145 17.83 10.76 -6.14
C GLN A 145 17.87 10.06 -7.50
N ILE A 146 17.95 8.75 -7.46
CA ILE A 146 17.84 7.86 -8.61
C ILE A 146 16.67 6.89 -8.41
N ASP A 147 16.19 6.30 -9.47
CA ASP A 147 15.00 5.44 -9.45
C ASP A 147 15.20 4.12 -8.68
N THR A 148 16.43 3.76 -8.35
CA THR A 148 16.76 2.64 -7.47
C THR A 148 16.95 3.03 -5.99
N ASP A 149 16.81 4.31 -5.64
CA ASP A 149 16.80 4.70 -4.23
C ASP A 149 15.58 4.10 -3.51
N PRO A 150 15.75 3.64 -2.26
CA PRO A 150 14.64 3.12 -1.46
C PRO A 150 13.52 4.16 -1.26
N ILE A 151 12.27 3.69 -1.24
CA ILE A 151 11.10 4.47 -0.83
C ILE A 151 10.64 4.06 0.56
N TYR A 152 10.61 2.75 0.82
CA TYR A 152 10.13 2.22 2.09
C TYR A 152 10.82 0.92 2.50
N ILE A 153 10.67 0.59 3.79
CA ILE A 153 10.87 -0.75 4.32
C ILE A 153 9.59 -1.20 5.00
N VAL A 154 8.97 -2.26 4.48
CA VAL A 154 7.82 -2.92 5.11
C VAL A 154 8.27 -4.18 5.83
N PHE A 155 7.93 -4.31 7.12
CA PHE A 155 8.29 -5.48 7.92
C PHE A 155 7.23 -6.58 7.85
N THR A 156 7.65 -7.74 7.37
CA THR A 156 6.83 -8.96 7.31
C THR A 156 7.15 -9.92 8.46
N SER A 157 6.21 -10.83 8.79
CA SER A 157 6.46 -11.90 9.76
C SER A 157 7.43 -12.92 9.16
N GLY A 158 8.64 -13.00 9.70
CA GLY A 158 9.59 -14.03 9.33
C GLY A 158 9.16 -15.41 9.86
N SER A 159 9.41 -16.48 9.11
CA SER A 159 9.19 -17.88 9.54
C SER A 159 9.93 -18.25 10.83
N THR A 160 10.94 -17.47 11.21
CA THR A 160 11.75 -17.62 12.43
C THR A 160 11.28 -16.73 13.59
N GLY A 161 10.12 -16.05 13.47
CA GLY A 161 9.62 -15.12 14.49
C GLY A 161 10.24 -13.71 14.46
N THR A 162 11.41 -13.53 13.84
CA THR A 162 12.05 -12.20 13.70
C THR A 162 11.51 -11.48 12.48
N PRO A 163 10.99 -10.24 12.61
CA PRO A 163 10.50 -9.46 11.48
C PRO A 163 11.60 -9.22 10.43
N LYS A 164 11.23 -9.30 9.15
CA LYS A 164 12.12 -9.02 8.01
C LYS A 164 11.66 -7.75 7.31
N GLY A 165 12.56 -6.78 7.13
CA GLY A 165 12.27 -5.55 6.42
C GLY A 165 12.52 -5.72 4.92
N VAL A 166 11.47 -5.67 4.11
CA VAL A 166 11.54 -5.72 2.65
C VAL A 166 11.71 -4.31 2.10
N ILE A 167 12.73 -4.09 1.25
CA ILE A 167 13.09 -2.77 0.73
C ILE A 167 12.57 -2.61 -0.69
N ALA A 168 11.65 -1.68 -0.91
CA ALA A 168 11.23 -1.30 -2.26
C ALA A 168 11.83 0.05 -2.69
N CYS A 169 12.00 0.25 -3.98
CA CYS A 169 12.57 1.44 -4.58
C CYS A 169 11.57 2.17 -5.48
N HIS A 170 11.92 3.38 -5.95
CA HIS A 170 11.05 4.15 -6.87
C HIS A 170 10.68 3.34 -8.10
N ARG A 171 11.65 2.69 -8.75
CA ARG A 171 11.44 1.91 -9.98
C ARG A 171 10.43 0.80 -9.77
N SER A 172 10.57 0.01 -8.71
CA SER A 172 9.70 -1.15 -8.46
C SER A 172 8.26 -0.71 -8.15
N VAL A 173 8.08 0.37 -7.37
CA VAL A 173 6.75 0.91 -7.06
C VAL A 173 6.10 1.55 -8.28
N ILE A 174 6.86 2.30 -9.08
CA ILE A 174 6.34 2.93 -10.31
C ILE A 174 5.88 1.85 -11.29
N ASP A 175 6.71 0.83 -11.55
CA ASP A 175 6.36 -0.27 -12.45
C ASP A 175 5.08 -0.97 -11.98
N TYR A 176 5.02 -1.33 -10.69
CA TYR A 176 3.85 -1.96 -10.09
C TYR A 176 2.57 -1.12 -10.24
N ILE A 177 2.60 0.16 -9.89
CA ILE A 177 1.42 1.04 -9.90
C ILE A 177 1.00 1.39 -11.33
N ASP A 178 1.95 1.49 -12.26
CA ASP A 178 1.65 1.71 -13.68
C ASP A 178 0.82 0.56 -14.25
N GLN A 179 1.21 -0.67 -13.96
CA GLN A 179 0.49 -1.85 -14.41
C GLN A 179 -0.85 -2.02 -13.68
N LEU A 180 -0.84 -1.92 -12.35
CA LEU A 180 -2.06 -2.07 -11.54
C LEU A 180 -3.13 -1.06 -11.95
N SER A 181 -2.76 0.21 -12.16
CA SER A 181 -3.71 1.26 -12.56
C SER A 181 -4.36 0.97 -13.91
N LYS A 182 -3.65 0.33 -14.84
CA LYS A 182 -4.21 -0.13 -16.13
C LYS A 182 -5.14 -1.32 -15.93
N ILE A 183 -4.74 -2.31 -15.12
CA ILE A 183 -5.51 -3.53 -14.87
C ILE A 183 -6.84 -3.21 -14.22
N LEU A 184 -6.85 -2.31 -13.22
CA LEU A 184 -8.04 -1.85 -12.50
C LEU A 184 -8.81 -0.76 -13.25
N GLU A 185 -8.25 -0.21 -14.32
CA GLU A 185 -8.83 0.90 -15.10
C GLU A 185 -9.08 2.14 -14.23
N VAL A 186 -8.08 2.49 -13.40
CA VAL A 186 -8.17 3.63 -12.48
C VAL A 186 -8.10 4.95 -13.23
N ASP A 187 -8.99 5.86 -12.90
CA ASP A 187 -9.06 7.23 -13.41
C ASP A 187 -9.39 8.23 -12.28
N GLU A 188 -9.63 9.48 -12.65
CA GLU A 188 -10.02 10.53 -11.72
C GLU A 188 -11.41 10.36 -11.10
N HIS A 189 -12.27 9.51 -11.64
CA HIS A 189 -13.60 9.21 -11.10
C HIS A 189 -13.57 8.00 -10.14
N THR A 190 -12.45 7.33 -10.03
CA THR A 190 -12.27 6.20 -9.11
C THR A 190 -12.34 6.67 -7.67
N VAL A 191 -13.19 6.00 -6.89
CA VAL A 191 -13.34 6.19 -5.45
C VAL A 191 -13.01 4.89 -4.75
N PHE A 192 -11.81 4.82 -4.20
CA PHE A 192 -11.34 3.65 -3.47
C PHE A 192 -11.91 3.58 -2.06
N GLY A 193 -12.25 2.36 -1.63
CA GLY A 193 -12.46 2.04 -0.22
C GLY A 193 -11.26 1.24 0.30
N ASN A 194 -10.34 1.89 1.01
CA ASN A 194 -9.17 1.21 1.54
C ASN A 194 -9.52 0.40 2.79
N GLN A 195 -9.26 -0.91 2.74
CA GLN A 195 -9.42 -1.83 3.88
C GLN A 195 -8.11 -2.02 4.64
N THR A 196 -7.02 -2.14 3.93
CA THR A 196 -5.73 -2.59 4.42
C THR A 196 -5.09 -1.57 5.35
N PRO A 197 -4.44 -1.98 6.45
CA PRO A 197 -3.61 -1.08 7.25
C PRO A 197 -2.48 -0.45 6.43
N LEU A 198 -2.11 0.79 6.74
CA LEU A 198 -1.10 1.53 5.98
C LEU A 198 0.33 0.99 6.15
N TYR A 199 0.58 0.14 7.14
CA TYR A 199 1.91 -0.44 7.40
C TYR A 199 2.23 -1.70 6.58
N VAL A 200 1.34 -2.14 5.70
CA VAL A 200 1.57 -3.28 4.80
C VAL A 200 1.59 -2.81 3.34
N ASP A 201 2.35 -3.50 2.52
CA ASP A 201 2.50 -3.24 1.07
C ASP A 201 1.17 -3.25 0.31
N ALA A 202 0.21 -4.03 0.77
CA ALA A 202 -1.12 -4.09 0.17
C ALA A 202 -1.85 -2.73 0.15
N SER A 203 -1.50 -1.77 1.03
CA SER A 203 -2.04 -0.40 1.03
C SER A 203 -1.55 0.47 -0.12
N LEU A 204 -0.45 0.10 -0.76
CA LEU A 204 0.15 0.85 -1.87
C LEU A 204 -0.80 0.98 -3.07
N LYS A 205 -1.68 -0.01 -3.25
CA LYS A 205 -2.64 -0.06 -4.36
C LYS A 205 -3.47 1.21 -4.45
N GLU A 206 -4.12 1.55 -3.37
CA GLU A 206 -4.99 2.72 -3.32
C GLU A 206 -4.19 4.01 -3.13
N VAL A 207 -3.16 4.01 -2.27
CA VAL A 207 -2.37 5.21 -1.96
C VAL A 207 -1.70 5.77 -3.20
N TYR A 208 -0.91 4.96 -3.90
CA TYR A 208 -0.16 5.47 -5.06
C TYR A 208 -1.02 5.59 -6.33
N SER A 209 -2.04 4.74 -6.51
CA SER A 209 -2.98 4.90 -7.62
C SER A 209 -3.78 6.20 -7.51
N THR A 210 -4.14 6.61 -6.29
CA THR A 210 -4.78 7.92 -6.02
C THR A 210 -3.87 9.06 -6.46
N MET A 211 -2.61 9.08 -6.02
CA MET A 211 -1.66 10.12 -6.44
C MET A 211 -1.43 10.14 -7.95
N LYS A 212 -1.38 8.97 -8.58
CA LYS A 212 -1.11 8.86 -10.02
C LYS A 212 -2.26 9.32 -10.89
N LYS A 213 -3.49 9.01 -10.50
CA LYS A 213 -4.67 9.11 -11.36
C LYS A 213 -5.66 10.19 -10.95
N GLY A 214 -5.39 10.91 -9.87
CA GLY A 214 -6.34 11.86 -9.34
C GLY A 214 -7.61 11.20 -8.76
N ALA A 215 -7.54 9.94 -8.36
CA ALA A 215 -8.61 9.23 -7.67
C ALA A 215 -8.85 9.77 -6.27
N THR A 216 -9.85 9.27 -5.54
CA THR A 216 -10.07 9.57 -4.13
C THR A 216 -10.01 8.27 -3.34
N THR A 217 -9.31 8.25 -2.21
CA THR A 217 -9.27 7.08 -1.31
C THR A 217 -9.91 7.40 0.04
N TYR A 218 -10.96 6.66 0.37
CA TYR A 218 -11.54 6.63 1.71
C TYR A 218 -10.84 5.57 2.56
N LEU A 219 -10.21 5.99 3.65
CA LEU A 219 -9.62 5.09 4.65
C LEU A 219 -10.73 4.56 5.54
N ILE A 220 -11.30 3.41 5.19
CA ILE A 220 -12.43 2.83 5.91
C ILE A 220 -12.02 2.48 7.34
N PRO A 221 -12.78 2.91 8.37
CA PRO A 221 -12.51 2.57 9.76
C PRO A 221 -12.48 1.06 9.99
N LYS A 222 -11.45 0.58 10.69
CA LYS A 222 -11.28 -0.85 11.00
C LYS A 222 -12.49 -1.46 11.72
N SER A 223 -13.14 -0.66 12.57
CA SER A 223 -14.33 -1.07 13.33
C SER A 223 -15.51 -1.45 12.43
N LEU A 224 -15.67 -0.84 11.24
CA LEU A 224 -16.77 -1.14 10.32
C LEU A 224 -16.69 -2.57 9.76
N PHE A 225 -15.50 -3.15 9.68
CA PHE A 225 -15.35 -4.54 9.24
C PHE A 225 -15.96 -5.57 10.20
N MET A 226 -16.26 -5.19 11.44
CA MET A 226 -17.04 -6.04 12.37
C MET A 226 -18.57 -5.95 12.13
N PHE A 227 -19.04 -5.00 11.32
CA PHE A 227 -20.45 -4.72 11.08
C PHE A 227 -20.74 -4.64 9.57
N PRO A 228 -20.85 -5.79 8.85
CA PRO A 228 -20.91 -5.83 7.38
C PRO A 228 -22.03 -4.98 6.76
N VAL A 229 -23.21 -4.89 7.38
CA VAL A 229 -24.30 -4.03 6.91
C VAL A 229 -23.86 -2.56 6.95
N LYS A 230 -23.31 -2.09 8.07
CA LYS A 230 -22.83 -0.70 8.21
C LYS A 230 -21.67 -0.40 7.26
N LEU A 231 -20.80 -1.39 7.02
CA LEU A 231 -19.72 -1.26 6.05
C LEU A 231 -20.25 -1.00 4.63
N VAL A 232 -21.25 -1.76 4.19
CA VAL A 232 -21.88 -1.56 2.87
C VAL A 232 -22.66 -0.25 2.80
N GLU A 233 -23.34 0.15 3.89
CA GLU A 233 -23.98 1.46 4.00
C GLU A 233 -22.97 2.60 3.87
N TYR A 234 -21.83 2.50 4.54
CA TYR A 234 -20.68 3.44 4.41
C TYR A 234 -20.18 3.51 2.97
N MET A 235 -19.98 2.36 2.32
CA MET A 235 -19.58 2.31 0.92
C MET A 235 -20.59 3.03 0.01
N ASN A 236 -21.87 2.84 0.25
CA ASN A 236 -22.93 3.51 -0.51
C ASN A 236 -22.99 5.02 -0.24
N GLN A 237 -22.82 5.43 1.02
CA GLN A 237 -22.82 6.84 1.41
C GLN A 237 -21.73 7.62 0.67
N TYR A 238 -20.53 7.06 0.60
CA TYR A 238 -19.37 7.70 -0.03
C TYR A 238 -19.16 7.29 -1.49
N LYS A 239 -20.12 6.57 -2.07
CA LYS A 239 -20.11 6.12 -3.48
C LYS A 239 -18.81 5.40 -3.84
N ILE A 240 -18.29 4.59 -2.92
CA ILE A 240 -17.11 3.76 -3.17
C ILE A 240 -17.40 2.84 -4.33
N ASN A 241 -16.58 2.91 -5.36
CA ASN A 241 -16.78 2.20 -6.61
C ASN A 241 -15.70 1.15 -6.91
N THR A 242 -14.58 1.20 -6.18
CA THR A 242 -13.45 0.29 -6.38
C THR A 242 -12.89 -0.15 -5.01
N VAL A 243 -12.65 -1.45 -4.87
CA VAL A 243 -12.00 -2.02 -3.69
C VAL A 243 -10.88 -2.98 -4.09
N CYS A 244 -9.81 -3.01 -3.29
CA CYS A 244 -8.67 -3.92 -3.44
C CYS A 244 -8.43 -4.63 -2.10
N TRP A 245 -9.27 -5.59 -1.75
CA TRP A 245 -9.35 -6.17 -0.42
C TRP A 245 -8.79 -7.58 -0.33
N VAL A 246 -8.46 -7.99 0.88
CA VAL A 246 -8.20 -9.41 1.17
C VAL A 246 -9.50 -10.20 1.06
N VAL A 247 -9.41 -11.46 0.67
CA VAL A 247 -10.58 -12.32 0.45
C VAL A 247 -11.42 -12.49 1.72
N SER A 248 -10.80 -12.59 2.89
CA SER A 248 -11.50 -12.72 4.18
C SER A 248 -12.46 -11.54 4.44
N ALA A 249 -12.12 -10.31 4.06
CA ALA A 249 -13.01 -9.15 4.21
C ALA A 249 -14.26 -9.26 3.31
N LEU A 250 -14.09 -9.71 2.06
CA LEU A 250 -15.21 -9.94 1.15
C LEU A 250 -16.08 -11.11 1.61
N THR A 251 -15.44 -12.21 2.03
CA THR A 251 -16.13 -13.41 2.52
C THR A 251 -16.99 -13.09 3.75
N MET A 252 -16.51 -12.24 4.64
CA MET A 252 -17.27 -11.82 5.81
C MET A 252 -18.60 -11.16 5.40
N ILE A 253 -18.58 -10.23 4.44
CA ILE A 253 -19.81 -9.57 3.95
C ILE A 253 -20.80 -10.59 3.41
N SER A 254 -20.37 -11.50 2.55
CA SER A 254 -21.27 -12.51 1.95
C SER A 254 -21.73 -13.57 2.94
N ALA A 255 -20.87 -14.01 3.88
CA ALA A 255 -21.19 -15.04 4.86
C ALA A 255 -22.24 -14.59 5.88
N PHE A 256 -22.27 -13.31 6.25
CA PHE A 256 -23.26 -12.74 7.17
C PHE A 256 -24.59 -12.36 6.52
N LYS A 257 -24.85 -12.80 5.28
CA LYS A 257 -26.07 -12.51 4.52
C LYS A 257 -26.38 -11.01 4.41
N THR A 258 -25.33 -10.19 4.34
CA THR A 258 -25.45 -8.73 4.26
C THR A 258 -26.29 -8.30 3.08
N PHE A 259 -26.21 -9.03 1.97
CA PHE A 259 -26.92 -8.73 0.73
C PHE A 259 -28.44 -8.90 0.82
N ASP A 260 -28.96 -9.62 1.83
CA ASP A 260 -30.40 -9.68 2.11
C ASP A 260 -30.92 -8.33 2.66
N THR A 261 -30.03 -7.48 3.19
CA THR A 261 -30.39 -6.20 3.79
C THR A 261 -29.95 -5.02 2.93
N VAL A 262 -28.69 -5.02 2.44
CA VAL A 262 -28.10 -3.94 1.68
C VAL A 262 -27.09 -4.46 0.66
N ILE A 263 -27.05 -3.84 -0.52
CA ILE A 263 -26.07 -4.15 -1.57
C ILE A 263 -25.17 -2.92 -1.83
N PRO A 264 -23.91 -3.11 -2.25
CA PRO A 264 -23.00 -2.00 -2.60
C PRO A 264 -23.33 -1.45 -3.99
N LYS A 265 -24.16 -0.41 -4.03
CA LYS A 265 -24.79 0.12 -5.25
C LYS A 265 -23.83 0.72 -6.28
N TYR A 266 -22.68 1.22 -5.84
CA TYR A 266 -21.72 1.93 -6.70
C TYR A 266 -20.50 1.09 -7.05
N LEU A 267 -20.34 -0.06 -6.41
CA LEU A 267 -19.16 -0.91 -6.56
C LEU A 267 -19.17 -1.60 -7.93
N HIS A 268 -18.19 -1.29 -8.76
CA HIS A 268 -18.05 -1.86 -10.10
C HIS A 268 -16.68 -2.54 -10.34
N THR A 269 -15.69 -2.35 -9.46
CA THR A 269 -14.41 -3.03 -9.55
C THR A 269 -14.03 -3.63 -8.20
N ILE A 270 -13.93 -4.94 -8.16
CA ILE A 270 -13.58 -5.72 -6.97
C ILE A 270 -12.30 -6.50 -7.26
N ALA A 271 -11.16 -5.95 -6.82
CA ALA A 271 -9.91 -6.66 -6.80
C ALA A 271 -9.73 -7.35 -5.45
N PHE A 272 -9.25 -8.58 -5.47
CA PHE A 272 -9.03 -9.38 -4.28
C PHE A 272 -7.76 -10.19 -4.41
N GLY A 273 -7.19 -10.63 -3.29
CA GLY A 273 -5.96 -11.42 -3.31
C GLY A 273 -5.52 -11.86 -1.93
N SER A 274 -4.28 -12.35 -1.85
CA SER A 274 -3.61 -12.86 -0.65
C SER A 274 -4.15 -14.19 -0.11
N GLU A 275 -5.36 -14.60 -0.49
CA GLU A 275 -6.04 -15.82 -0.04
C GLU A 275 -6.84 -16.43 -1.20
N VAL A 276 -7.15 -17.72 -1.09
CA VAL A 276 -8.06 -18.38 -2.04
C VAL A 276 -9.50 -17.94 -1.75
N PHE A 277 -10.20 -17.42 -2.75
CA PHE A 277 -11.61 -17.05 -2.60
C PHE A 277 -12.49 -18.30 -2.71
N PRO A 278 -13.21 -18.70 -1.64
CA PRO A 278 -14.14 -19.84 -1.72
C PRO A 278 -15.23 -19.55 -2.76
N ILE A 279 -15.38 -20.41 -3.76
CA ILE A 279 -16.27 -20.17 -4.91
C ILE A 279 -17.71 -19.93 -4.49
N LYS A 280 -18.22 -20.63 -3.49
CA LYS A 280 -19.54 -20.38 -2.92
C LYS A 280 -19.74 -18.93 -2.49
N GLN A 281 -18.74 -18.34 -1.81
CA GLN A 281 -18.81 -16.94 -1.36
C GLN A 281 -18.59 -15.95 -2.50
N PHE A 282 -17.70 -16.28 -3.43
CA PHE A 282 -17.49 -15.52 -4.65
C PHE A 282 -18.77 -15.43 -5.51
N ASN A 283 -19.50 -16.53 -5.68
CA ASN A 283 -20.75 -16.56 -6.45
C ASN A 283 -21.84 -15.68 -5.82
N LEU A 284 -21.88 -15.54 -4.48
CA LEU A 284 -22.80 -14.59 -3.84
C LEU A 284 -22.53 -13.14 -4.28
N TRP A 285 -21.27 -12.76 -4.37
CA TRP A 285 -20.85 -11.45 -4.88
C TRP A 285 -21.23 -11.28 -6.35
N ARG A 286 -20.94 -12.26 -7.20
CA ARG A 286 -21.30 -12.19 -8.63
C ARG A 286 -22.79 -12.11 -8.88
N ASN A 287 -23.59 -12.83 -8.10
CA ASN A 287 -25.06 -12.80 -8.23
C ASN A 287 -25.62 -11.41 -7.89
N VAL A 288 -25.04 -10.72 -6.93
CA VAL A 288 -25.50 -9.39 -6.49
C VAL A 288 -24.96 -8.28 -7.40
N LEU A 289 -23.75 -8.46 -7.95
CA LEU A 289 -23.06 -7.48 -8.78
C LEU A 289 -22.62 -8.10 -10.12
N PRO A 290 -23.57 -8.53 -10.98
CA PRO A 290 -23.26 -9.27 -12.20
C PRO A 290 -22.44 -8.46 -13.23
N GLU A 291 -22.60 -7.13 -13.23
CA GLU A 291 -21.89 -6.23 -14.15
C GLU A 291 -20.53 -5.76 -13.62
N SER A 292 -20.17 -6.13 -12.39
CA SER A 292 -18.92 -5.70 -11.80
C SER A 292 -17.74 -6.53 -12.29
N LYS A 293 -16.57 -5.87 -12.35
CA LYS A 293 -15.29 -6.51 -12.67
C LYS A 293 -14.72 -7.16 -11.42
N PHE A 294 -14.44 -8.45 -11.50
CA PHE A 294 -13.75 -9.20 -10.45
C PHE A 294 -12.34 -9.54 -10.91
N ILE A 295 -11.34 -9.18 -10.10
CA ILE A 295 -9.93 -9.32 -10.47
C ILE A 295 -9.18 -9.98 -9.33
N ASN A 296 -8.69 -11.21 -9.56
CA ASN A 296 -7.79 -11.87 -8.61
C ASN A 296 -6.38 -11.32 -8.80
N LEU A 297 -5.73 -10.91 -7.72
CA LEU A 297 -4.37 -10.38 -7.69
C LEU A 297 -3.48 -11.30 -6.85
N TYR A 298 -2.28 -11.60 -7.35
CA TYR A 298 -1.31 -12.42 -6.65
C TYR A 298 0.07 -11.77 -6.67
N GLY A 299 0.75 -11.83 -5.54
CA GLY A 299 2.15 -11.41 -5.38
C GLY A 299 2.58 -11.36 -3.92
N PRO A 300 3.83 -11.73 -3.62
CA PRO A 300 4.43 -11.55 -2.30
C PRO A 300 4.97 -10.12 -2.14
N THR A 301 5.23 -9.70 -0.91
CA THR A 301 5.83 -8.39 -0.58
C THR A 301 7.17 -8.16 -1.29
N GLU A 302 7.93 -9.22 -1.53
CA GLU A 302 9.22 -9.21 -2.22
C GLU A 302 9.13 -8.80 -3.70
N THR A 303 7.93 -8.80 -4.26
CA THR A 303 7.64 -8.26 -5.61
C THR A 303 6.98 -6.87 -5.58
N THR A 304 7.19 -6.11 -4.49
CA THR A 304 6.62 -4.75 -4.27
C THR A 304 5.09 -4.76 -4.13
N GLY A 305 4.46 -5.91 -4.22
CA GLY A 305 3.02 -6.08 -4.15
C GLY A 305 2.56 -7.21 -5.05
N MET A 306 1.66 -6.94 -6.00
CA MET A 306 1.13 -7.97 -6.88
C MET A 306 1.96 -8.07 -8.17
N CYS A 307 2.16 -9.30 -8.65
CA CYS A 307 2.92 -9.59 -9.88
C CYS A 307 2.11 -10.36 -10.92
N CYS A 308 0.96 -10.93 -10.55
CA CYS A 308 0.04 -11.60 -11.45
C CYS A 308 -1.40 -11.13 -11.23
N TYR A 309 -2.23 -11.28 -12.23
CA TYR A 309 -3.66 -10.99 -12.15
C TYR A 309 -4.49 -11.90 -13.05
N TYR A 310 -5.73 -12.14 -12.62
CA TYR A 310 -6.74 -12.79 -13.44
C TYR A 310 -8.03 -11.95 -13.44
N LYS A 311 -8.44 -11.45 -14.60
CA LYS A 311 -9.76 -10.83 -14.78
C LYS A 311 -10.77 -11.97 -14.94
N VAL A 312 -11.71 -12.06 -14.01
CA VAL A 312 -12.70 -13.16 -14.03
C VAL A 312 -13.66 -12.97 -15.20
N ASP A 313 -13.59 -13.88 -16.16
CA ASP A 313 -14.32 -13.86 -17.43
C ASP A 313 -15.28 -15.05 -17.62
N ARG A 314 -15.34 -15.97 -16.66
CA ARG A 314 -16.20 -17.16 -16.67
C ARG A 314 -16.82 -17.48 -15.32
N GLU A 315 -17.73 -18.42 -15.32
CA GLU A 315 -18.25 -19.05 -14.09
C GLU A 315 -17.27 -20.13 -13.59
N PHE A 316 -17.34 -20.40 -12.28
CA PHE A 316 -16.56 -21.44 -11.62
C PHE A 316 -17.49 -22.40 -10.88
N LEU A 317 -17.18 -23.69 -10.96
CA LEU A 317 -17.81 -24.72 -10.15
C LEU A 317 -17.28 -24.67 -8.71
N GLU A 318 -18.02 -25.18 -7.73
CA GLU A 318 -17.66 -25.05 -6.30
C GLU A 318 -16.30 -25.71 -5.96
N GLU A 319 -15.89 -26.74 -6.68
CA GLU A 319 -14.64 -27.46 -6.53
C GLU A 319 -13.44 -26.81 -7.26
N GLU A 320 -13.69 -25.80 -8.07
CA GLU A 320 -12.61 -25.06 -8.77
C GLU A 320 -11.96 -24.01 -7.88
N VAL A 321 -10.83 -23.50 -8.36
CA VAL A 321 -10.10 -22.36 -7.75
C VAL A 321 -9.94 -21.27 -8.80
N ILE A 322 -10.16 -20.02 -8.41
CA ILE A 322 -9.91 -18.87 -9.29
C ILE A 322 -8.40 -18.78 -9.52
N PRO A 323 -7.94 -18.81 -10.77
CA PRO A 323 -6.51 -18.78 -11.10
C PRO A 323 -5.84 -17.47 -10.62
N ILE A 324 -4.52 -17.53 -10.41
CA ILE A 324 -3.70 -16.31 -10.22
C ILE A 324 -3.47 -15.56 -11.54
N GLY A 325 -3.75 -16.21 -12.67
CA GLY A 325 -3.79 -15.63 -14.00
C GLY A 325 -2.43 -15.50 -14.67
N ILE A 326 -2.18 -14.32 -15.24
CA ILE A 326 -0.98 -14.02 -16.03
C ILE A 326 -0.11 -12.98 -15.33
N PRO A 327 1.21 -12.93 -15.59
CA PRO A 327 2.09 -11.93 -15.02
C PRO A 327 1.72 -10.51 -15.51
N PHE A 328 2.07 -9.51 -14.71
CA PHE A 328 2.05 -8.11 -15.12
C PHE A 328 3.01 -7.89 -16.28
N GLU A 329 2.79 -6.84 -17.08
CA GLU A 329 3.78 -6.42 -18.07
C GLU A 329 5.12 -6.17 -17.36
N ASN A 330 6.24 -6.45 -18.03
CA ASN A 330 7.58 -6.31 -17.48
C ASN A 330 7.90 -7.24 -16.29
N THR A 331 7.08 -8.27 -16.12
CA THR A 331 7.26 -9.34 -15.14
C THR A 331 7.25 -10.69 -15.85
N ASP A 332 8.12 -11.58 -15.47
CA ASP A 332 8.21 -12.93 -15.99
C ASP A 332 8.10 -13.95 -14.85
N ILE A 333 7.39 -15.03 -15.11
CA ILE A 333 7.14 -16.12 -14.15
C ILE A 333 7.80 -17.38 -14.67
N LEU A 334 8.63 -18.00 -13.84
CA LEU A 334 9.23 -19.29 -14.08
C LEU A 334 8.70 -20.28 -13.04
N LEU A 335 8.41 -21.48 -13.48
CA LEU A 335 8.14 -22.61 -12.59
C LEU A 335 9.38 -23.50 -12.58
N LEU A 336 10.07 -23.58 -11.46
CA LEU A 336 11.31 -24.35 -11.33
C LEU A 336 11.10 -25.58 -10.46
N THR A 337 11.57 -26.74 -10.95
CA THR A 337 11.63 -27.96 -10.16
C THR A 337 12.67 -27.85 -9.05
N GLU A 338 12.71 -28.81 -8.12
CA GLU A 338 13.74 -28.88 -7.07
C GLU A 338 15.18 -28.93 -7.63
N GLU A 339 15.35 -29.35 -8.91
CA GLU A 339 16.63 -29.38 -9.60
C GLU A 339 16.96 -28.03 -10.31
N ASN A 340 16.18 -26.98 -10.08
CA ASN A 340 16.28 -25.68 -10.77
C ASN A 340 16.14 -25.76 -12.29
N LYS A 341 15.34 -26.70 -12.79
CA LYS A 341 14.97 -26.82 -14.20
C LYS A 341 13.54 -26.28 -14.39
N GLU A 342 13.25 -25.76 -15.57
CA GLU A 342 11.90 -25.34 -15.91
C GLU A 342 10.95 -26.55 -15.87
N ALA A 343 9.84 -26.42 -15.12
CA ALA A 343 8.87 -27.50 -14.95
C ALA A 343 8.11 -27.73 -16.24
N SER A 344 7.90 -29.01 -16.57
CA SER A 344 7.11 -29.44 -17.72
C SER A 344 5.61 -29.29 -17.46
N MET A 345 4.79 -29.33 -18.51
CA MET A 345 3.34 -29.28 -18.38
C MET A 345 2.80 -30.40 -17.47
N GLY A 346 2.07 -30.03 -16.42
CA GLY A 346 1.54 -30.96 -15.41
C GLY A 346 2.50 -31.27 -14.27
N GLU A 347 3.72 -30.77 -14.30
CA GLU A 347 4.70 -30.89 -13.24
C GLU A 347 4.59 -29.76 -12.22
N VAL A 348 4.81 -30.06 -10.94
CA VAL A 348 4.79 -29.06 -9.86
C VAL A 348 6.17 -28.39 -9.78
N GLY A 349 6.19 -27.07 -9.70
CA GLY A 349 7.42 -26.29 -9.54
C GLY A 349 7.24 -25.12 -8.58
N GLU A 350 8.36 -24.60 -8.08
CA GLU A 350 8.39 -23.34 -7.35
C GLU A 350 8.13 -22.16 -8.29
N LEU A 351 7.20 -21.27 -7.90
CA LEU A 351 6.90 -20.07 -8.65
C LEU A 351 7.97 -19.03 -8.39
N CYS A 352 8.80 -18.78 -9.40
CA CYS A 352 9.86 -17.79 -9.37
C CYS A 352 9.48 -16.56 -10.20
N VAL A 353 9.75 -15.38 -9.68
CA VAL A 353 9.43 -14.11 -10.33
C VAL A 353 10.70 -13.36 -10.70
N ARG A 354 10.75 -12.82 -11.90
CA ARG A 354 11.77 -11.85 -12.32
C ARG A 354 11.13 -10.64 -12.99
N GLY A 355 11.72 -9.48 -12.81
CA GLY A 355 11.20 -8.23 -13.40
C GLY A 355 11.58 -7.02 -12.57
N THR A 356 11.12 -5.85 -13.00
CA THR A 356 11.43 -4.58 -12.33
C THR A 356 10.63 -4.34 -11.05
N SER A 357 9.56 -5.10 -10.81
CA SER A 357 8.80 -5.08 -9.57
C SER A 357 9.54 -5.73 -8.38
N LEU A 358 10.63 -6.47 -8.63
CA LEU A 358 11.42 -7.05 -7.55
C LEU A 358 12.00 -5.98 -6.63
N THR A 359 11.92 -6.26 -5.33
CA THR A 359 12.50 -5.42 -4.28
C THR A 359 14.03 -5.59 -4.20
N HIS A 360 14.70 -4.74 -3.41
CA HIS A 360 16.14 -4.91 -3.14
C HIS A 360 16.46 -6.07 -2.19
N GLY A 361 15.46 -6.84 -1.78
CA GLY A 361 15.59 -7.89 -0.79
C GLY A 361 15.39 -7.38 0.64
N TYR A 362 16.06 -8.04 1.61
CA TYR A 362 15.83 -7.80 3.03
C TYR A 362 16.85 -6.86 3.64
N TYR A 363 16.37 -5.85 4.36
CA TYR A 363 17.20 -4.84 5.00
C TYR A 363 18.19 -5.47 5.97
N ARG A 364 19.50 -5.16 5.78
CA ARG A 364 20.64 -5.70 6.55
C ARG A 364 20.66 -7.23 6.69
N ASN A 365 20.06 -7.95 5.73
CA ASN A 365 20.04 -9.41 5.75
C ASN A 365 20.42 -10.01 4.38
N PRO A 366 21.69 -9.91 3.98
CA PRO A 366 22.15 -10.42 2.68
C PRO A 366 22.04 -11.94 2.56
N GLN A 367 22.14 -12.68 3.68
CA GLN A 367 22.05 -14.15 3.66
C GLN A 367 20.67 -14.67 3.25
N LYS A 368 19.60 -13.90 3.51
CA LYS A 368 18.22 -14.26 3.11
C LYS A 368 17.81 -13.58 1.80
N THR A 369 18.56 -12.59 1.35
CA THR A 369 18.34 -11.92 0.07
C THR A 369 18.89 -12.74 -1.09
N ASN A 370 20.02 -13.40 -0.88
CA ASN A 370 20.68 -14.31 -1.81
C ASN A 370 20.17 -15.75 -1.58
#